data_418fb92b2f8ba6a153e18c13df525c03
#
_entry.id   418fb92b2f8ba6a153e18c13df525c03
#
_cell.length_a   1.000
_cell.length_b   1.000
_cell.length_c   1.000
_cell.angle_alpha   90.00
_cell.angle_beta   90.00
_cell.angle_gamma   90.00
#
_symmetry.space_group_name_H-M   'P 1'
#
loop_
_entity.id
_entity.type
_entity.pdbx_description
1 polymer ?
#
loop_
_entity_poly.entity_id
_entity_poly.type
_entity_poly.pdbx_seq_one_letter_code
_entity_poly.pdbx_strand_id
1 'polypeptide(L)'
;MKKLIVLASLLICGVTLSAQEKGYLTGSLESNDYSYVNDEKSGALAGDDKFGSNNYLKLDYYNGKFTAGMQIEGYLPGSVGYPSELTGINLSNIYATWMDEDFSVTAGTFYEQFGSGLLFRSWEERALGLNNAVTGARFTYNYKDVVAFKAMWGLPRFGMGVFTNNTSRANT
;
A
#
# COMPACT_ATOMS: atom_id res chain seq x y z
N MET A 1 -4.22 11.26 -22.28
CA MET A 1 -4.57 9.97 -22.87
C MET A 1 -3.37 9.28 -23.53
N LYS A 2 -2.62 9.90 -24.45
CA LYS A 2 -1.47 9.27 -25.14
C LYS A 2 -0.37 8.76 -24.20
N LYS A 3 -0.05 9.49 -23.12
CA LYS A 3 0.96 9.08 -22.11
C LYS A 3 0.54 7.87 -21.27
N LEU A 4 -0.76 7.71 -21.01
CA LEU A 4 -1.32 6.56 -20.29
C LEU A 4 -1.28 5.28 -21.13
N ILE A 5 -1.51 5.40 -22.43
CA ILE A 5 -1.45 4.28 -23.40
C ILE A 5 -0.01 3.78 -23.55
N VAL A 6 0.97 4.68 -23.57
CA VAL A 6 2.40 4.31 -23.63
C VAL A 6 2.84 3.60 -22.33
N LEU A 7 2.37 4.06 -21.17
CA LEU A 7 2.67 3.41 -19.88
C LEU A 7 2.02 2.02 -19.79
N ALA A 8 0.79 1.87 -20.27
CA ALA A 8 0.08 0.60 -20.31
C ALA A 8 0.73 -0.38 -21.31
N SER A 9 1.21 0.10 -22.47
CA SER A 9 1.91 -0.75 -23.44
C SER A 9 3.28 -1.21 -22.95
N LEU A 10 4.02 -0.39 -22.19
CA LEU A 10 5.28 -0.78 -21.54
C LEU A 10 5.06 -1.84 -20.45
N LEU A 11 3.98 -1.74 -19.68
CA LEU A 11 3.60 -2.76 -18.69
C LEU A 11 3.23 -4.10 -19.36
N ILE A 12 2.51 -4.07 -20.47
CA ILE A 12 2.11 -5.27 -21.22
C ILE A 12 3.34 -5.93 -21.90
N CYS A 13 4.28 -5.16 -22.43
CA CYS A 13 5.52 -5.71 -22.99
C CYS A 13 6.43 -6.37 -21.94
N GLY A 14 6.44 -5.87 -20.70
CA GLY A 14 7.21 -6.47 -19.60
C GLY A 14 6.73 -7.87 -19.21
N VAL A 15 5.45 -8.15 -19.34
CA VAL A 15 4.85 -9.45 -18.97
C VAL A 15 5.13 -10.55 -20.01
N THR A 16 5.41 -10.20 -21.26
CA THR A 16 5.64 -11.19 -22.33
C THR A 16 7.07 -11.73 -22.40
N LEU A 17 8.03 -11.13 -21.69
CA LEU A 17 9.45 -11.53 -21.72
C LEU A 17 9.84 -12.61 -20.69
N SER A 18 8.93 -12.99 -19.78
CA SER A 18 9.21 -13.99 -18.73
C SER A 18 8.52 -15.33 -18.95
N ALA A 19 8.51 -15.85 -20.15
CA ALA A 19 7.71 -17.02 -20.55
C ALA A 19 8.28 -18.39 -20.12
N GLN A 20 9.18 -18.48 -19.13
CA GLN A 20 9.81 -19.77 -18.76
C GLN A 20 9.41 -20.33 -17.40
N GLU A 21 8.84 -19.55 -16.50
CA GLU A 21 8.25 -20.06 -15.25
C GLU A 21 6.77 -19.69 -15.18
N LYS A 22 5.93 -20.65 -14.78
CA LYS A 22 4.50 -20.37 -14.59
C LYS A 22 4.35 -19.43 -13.41
N GLY A 23 4.02 -18.16 -13.68
CA GLY A 23 3.66 -17.21 -12.64
C GLY A 23 2.42 -17.67 -11.88
N TYR A 24 2.31 -17.27 -10.63
CA TYR A 24 1.13 -17.54 -9.81
C TYR A 24 0.63 -16.27 -9.12
N LEU A 25 -0.69 -16.23 -8.90
CA LEU A 25 -1.38 -15.15 -8.21
C LEU A 25 -1.79 -15.61 -6.82
N THR A 26 -1.52 -14.78 -5.82
CA THR A 26 -2.06 -14.93 -4.46
C THR A 26 -2.97 -13.78 -4.12
N GLY A 27 -3.91 -14.01 -3.22
CA GLY A 27 -4.80 -12.97 -2.75
C GLY A 27 -5.21 -13.19 -1.32
N SER A 28 -5.47 -12.09 -0.62
CA SER A 28 -6.06 -12.09 0.72
C SER A 28 -7.15 -11.03 0.81
N LEU A 29 -8.23 -11.38 1.49
CA LEU A 29 -9.31 -10.47 1.84
C LEU A 29 -9.43 -10.44 3.37
N GLU A 30 -9.37 -9.25 3.93
CA GLU A 30 -9.62 -8.99 5.34
C GLU A 30 -10.80 -8.04 5.45
N SER A 31 -11.76 -8.36 6.32
CA SER A 31 -12.91 -7.51 6.63
C SER A 31 -12.97 -7.29 8.14
N ASN A 32 -13.03 -6.03 8.54
CA ASN A 32 -13.18 -5.61 9.93
C ASN A 32 -14.53 -4.89 10.06
N ASP A 33 -15.49 -5.59 10.65
CA ASP A 33 -16.85 -5.10 10.77
C ASP A 33 -17.17 -4.73 12.21
N TYR A 34 -17.77 -3.56 12.42
CA TYR A 34 -18.07 -3.00 13.73
C TYR A 34 -19.56 -2.67 13.82
N SER A 35 -20.17 -3.06 14.92
CA SER A 35 -21.52 -2.62 15.29
C SER A 35 -21.43 -1.72 16.51
N TYR A 36 -21.95 -0.50 16.41
CA TYR A 36 -21.88 0.49 17.47
C TYR A 36 -23.20 0.55 18.25
N VAL A 37 -23.10 0.59 19.57
CA VAL A 37 -24.21 0.79 20.49
C VAL A 37 -23.96 2.01 21.37
N ASN A 38 -25.02 2.68 21.76
CA ASN A 38 -24.89 3.77 22.73
C ASN A 38 -24.49 3.21 24.08
N ASP A 39 -23.53 3.83 24.72
CA ASP A 39 -23.14 3.55 26.10
C ASP A 39 -23.54 4.74 27.00
N GLU A 40 -24.65 4.57 27.71
CA GLU A 40 -25.19 5.60 28.60
C GLU A 40 -24.24 5.92 29.78
N LYS A 41 -23.39 4.95 30.19
CA LYS A 41 -22.49 5.13 31.34
C LYS A 41 -21.29 6.00 31.00
N SER A 42 -20.74 5.84 29.81
CA SER A 42 -19.62 6.65 29.33
C SER A 42 -20.09 7.91 28.60
N GLY A 43 -21.37 8.03 28.28
CA GLY A 43 -21.91 9.08 27.44
C GLY A 43 -21.53 8.94 25.96
N ALA A 44 -20.98 7.81 25.56
CA ALA A 44 -20.62 7.57 24.18
C ALA A 44 -21.86 7.27 23.34
N LEU A 45 -22.05 8.05 22.27
CA LEU A 45 -23.14 7.88 21.32
C LEU A 45 -22.61 7.24 20.03
N ALA A 46 -23.33 6.25 19.52
CA ALA A 46 -22.98 5.54 18.28
C ALA A 46 -23.18 6.37 17.00
N GLY A 47 -23.63 7.62 17.10
CA GLY A 47 -23.97 8.45 15.95
C GLY A 47 -25.14 7.89 15.13
N ASP A 48 -25.31 8.41 13.90
CA ASP A 48 -26.35 7.97 12.98
C ASP A 48 -26.00 6.61 12.33
N ASP A 49 -24.72 6.38 12.03
CA ASP A 49 -24.21 5.14 11.49
C ASP A 49 -23.82 4.16 12.61
N LYS A 50 -24.66 3.15 12.82
CA LYS A 50 -24.43 2.11 13.85
C LYS A 50 -23.59 0.95 13.37
N PHE A 51 -23.05 1.03 12.17
CA PHE A 51 -22.23 0.00 11.54
C PHE A 51 -21.04 0.63 10.83
N GLY A 52 -19.88 -0.02 10.89
CA GLY A 52 -18.70 0.34 10.14
C GLY A 52 -18.03 -0.90 9.57
N SER A 53 -17.49 -0.80 8.36
CA SER A 53 -16.84 -1.92 7.67
C SER A 53 -15.58 -1.44 6.93
N ASN A 54 -14.42 -1.91 7.38
CA ASN A 54 -13.13 -1.64 6.76
C ASN A 54 -12.59 -2.91 6.11
N ASN A 55 -12.47 -2.89 4.79
CA ASN A 55 -12.12 -4.05 3.98
C ASN A 55 -10.80 -3.82 3.25
N TYR A 56 -9.98 -4.87 3.14
CA TYR A 56 -8.67 -4.83 2.49
C TYR A 56 -8.53 -6.05 1.58
N LEU A 57 -8.48 -5.80 0.28
CA LEU A 57 -8.17 -6.82 -0.73
C LEU A 57 -6.73 -6.62 -1.20
N LYS A 58 -5.88 -7.62 -0.95
CA LYS A 58 -4.50 -7.65 -1.44
C LYS A 58 -4.35 -8.74 -2.50
N LEU A 59 -3.71 -8.40 -3.61
CA LEU A 59 -3.37 -9.31 -4.71
C LEU A 59 -1.89 -9.18 -5.01
N ASP A 60 -1.17 -10.31 -5.08
CA ASP A 60 0.24 -10.37 -5.42
C ASP A 60 0.47 -11.41 -6.52
N TYR A 61 1.19 -11.03 -7.57
CA TYR A 61 1.62 -11.87 -8.66
C TYR A 61 3.12 -12.11 -8.58
N TYR A 62 3.53 -13.35 -8.71
CA TYR A 62 4.92 -13.79 -8.65
C TYR A 62 5.29 -14.51 -9.93
N ASN A 63 6.46 -14.18 -10.50
CA ASN A 63 7.01 -14.87 -11.67
C ASN A 63 8.55 -14.80 -11.64
N GLY A 64 9.20 -15.86 -11.14
CA GLY A 64 10.63 -15.91 -10.96
C GLY A 64 11.15 -14.74 -10.12
N LYS A 65 11.99 -13.89 -10.71
CA LYS A 65 12.56 -12.70 -10.08
C LYS A 65 11.61 -11.50 -10.00
N PHE A 66 10.44 -11.57 -10.64
CA PHE A 66 9.48 -10.49 -10.70
C PHE A 66 8.31 -10.71 -9.75
N THR A 67 7.96 -9.67 -9.01
CA THR A 67 6.76 -9.61 -8.17
C THR A 67 6.03 -8.31 -8.45
N ALA A 68 4.72 -8.37 -8.56
CA ALA A 68 3.88 -7.18 -8.62
C ALA A 68 2.66 -7.38 -7.73
N GLY A 69 2.21 -6.32 -7.10
CA GLY A 69 1.05 -6.41 -6.22
C GLY A 69 0.25 -5.13 -6.15
N MET A 70 -0.98 -5.28 -5.65
CA MET A 70 -1.88 -4.17 -5.37
C MET A 70 -2.70 -4.43 -4.12
N GLN A 71 -3.10 -3.36 -3.45
CA GLN A 71 -4.04 -3.39 -2.33
C GLN A 71 -5.16 -2.39 -2.58
N ILE A 72 -6.39 -2.87 -2.42
CA ILE A 72 -7.60 -2.07 -2.49
C ILE A 72 -8.19 -2.01 -1.09
N GLU A 73 -8.53 -0.81 -0.65
CA GLU A 73 -9.20 -0.55 0.63
C GLU A 73 -10.65 -0.13 0.36
N GLY A 74 -11.60 -0.70 1.11
CA GLY A 74 -13.01 -0.37 1.05
C GLY A 74 -13.54 0.01 2.43
N TYR A 75 -14.02 1.24 2.57
CA TYR A 75 -14.64 1.76 3.80
C TYR A 75 -16.13 2.03 3.51
N LEU A 76 -17.01 1.07 3.89
CA LEU A 76 -18.40 1.04 3.40
C LEU A 76 -19.43 0.63 4.48
N PRO A 77 -19.84 1.56 5.36
CA PRO A 77 -19.26 2.86 5.71
C PRO A 77 -17.96 2.71 6.48
N GLY A 78 -17.13 3.76 6.49
CA GLY A 78 -15.91 3.76 7.29
C GLY A 78 -16.20 3.62 8.79
N SER A 79 -15.31 2.93 9.51
CA SER A 79 -15.43 2.81 10.97
C SER A 79 -15.24 4.16 11.66
N VAL A 80 -15.84 4.31 12.83
CA VAL A 80 -15.71 5.53 13.66
C VAL A 80 -14.23 5.83 13.92
N GLY A 81 -13.85 7.10 13.75
CA GLY A 81 -12.45 7.55 13.87
C GLY A 81 -11.66 7.55 12.58
N TYR A 82 -12.19 6.99 11.49
CA TYR A 82 -11.58 7.10 10.17
C TYR A 82 -12.04 8.38 9.45
N PRO A 83 -11.16 9.02 8.67
CA PRO A 83 -11.55 10.20 7.89
C PRO A 83 -12.66 9.90 6.89
N SER A 84 -13.65 10.78 6.81
CA SER A 84 -14.80 10.63 5.89
C SER A 84 -14.39 10.60 4.41
N GLU A 85 -13.24 11.20 4.08
CA GLU A 85 -12.66 11.23 2.75
C GLU A 85 -12.25 9.83 2.23
N LEU A 86 -12.11 8.87 3.13
CA LEU A 86 -11.79 7.48 2.78
C LEU A 86 -13.02 6.68 2.38
N THR A 87 -14.24 7.14 2.74
CA THR A 87 -15.47 6.42 2.43
C THR A 87 -15.53 6.06 0.95
N GLY A 88 -15.73 4.78 0.66
CA GLY A 88 -15.72 4.23 -0.69
C GLY A 88 -14.62 3.20 -0.91
N ILE A 89 -14.26 2.99 -2.16
CA ILE A 89 -13.23 2.03 -2.59
C ILE A 89 -12.02 2.81 -3.09
N ASN A 90 -10.84 2.51 -2.53
CA ASN A 90 -9.61 3.23 -2.80
C ASN A 90 -8.48 2.25 -3.14
N LEU A 91 -7.66 2.58 -4.15
CA LEU A 91 -6.40 1.89 -4.39
C LEU A 91 -5.35 2.46 -3.43
N SER A 92 -4.91 1.65 -2.47
CA SER A 92 -3.95 2.11 -1.44
C SER A 92 -2.51 1.83 -1.80
N ASN A 93 -2.23 0.65 -2.33
CA ASN A 93 -0.88 0.24 -2.70
C ASN A 93 -0.87 -0.34 -4.11
N ILE A 94 0.18 -0.03 -4.85
CA ILE A 94 0.52 -0.68 -6.11
C ILE A 94 2.04 -0.68 -6.25
N TYR A 95 2.64 -1.83 -6.56
CA TYR A 95 4.07 -1.95 -6.69
C TYR A 95 4.48 -3.01 -7.69
N ALA A 96 5.72 -2.89 -8.17
CA ALA A 96 6.43 -3.92 -8.91
C ALA A 96 7.86 -4.00 -8.39
N THR A 97 8.36 -5.21 -8.19
CA THR A 97 9.70 -5.49 -7.70
C THR A 97 10.40 -6.48 -8.63
N TRP A 98 11.61 -6.16 -8.98
CA TRP A 98 12.58 -7.11 -9.54
C TRP A 98 13.61 -7.45 -8.49
N MET A 99 13.83 -8.74 -8.21
CA MET A 99 14.77 -9.21 -7.21
C MET A 99 15.73 -10.20 -7.85
N ASP A 100 17.03 -9.89 -7.77
CA ASP A 100 18.11 -10.80 -8.12
C ASP A 100 18.85 -11.24 -6.86
N GLU A 101 19.90 -12.07 -7.01
CA GLU A 101 20.68 -12.60 -5.89
C GLU A 101 21.31 -11.46 -5.07
N ASP A 102 21.91 -10.47 -5.73
CA ASP A 102 22.64 -9.39 -5.07
C ASP A 102 21.86 -8.08 -4.96
N PHE A 103 20.79 -7.88 -5.74
CA PHE A 103 20.10 -6.61 -5.75
C PHE A 103 18.57 -6.75 -5.91
N SER A 104 17.87 -5.72 -5.47
CA SER A 104 16.46 -5.57 -5.80
C SER A 104 16.10 -4.13 -6.18
N VAL A 105 15.12 -4.00 -7.07
CA VAL A 105 14.54 -2.72 -7.46
C VAL A 105 13.05 -2.81 -7.27
N THR A 106 12.49 -1.87 -6.51
CA THR A 106 11.04 -1.73 -6.33
C THR A 106 10.59 -0.39 -6.87
N ALA A 107 9.54 -0.39 -7.66
CA ALA A 107 8.84 0.81 -8.10
C ALA A 107 7.39 0.75 -7.63
N GLY A 108 6.84 1.88 -7.18
CA GLY A 108 5.50 1.99 -6.62
C GLY A 108 5.50 2.14 -5.11
N THR A 109 4.57 1.48 -4.43
CA THR A 109 4.40 1.59 -2.98
C THR A 109 5.22 0.54 -2.24
N PHE A 110 5.97 0.97 -1.23
CA PHE A 110 6.77 0.09 -0.38
C PHE A 110 6.84 0.58 1.06
N TYR A 111 7.21 -0.35 1.96
CA TYR A 111 7.53 -0.06 3.36
C TYR A 111 9.02 -0.24 3.56
N GLU A 112 9.64 0.61 4.37
CA GLU A 112 11.07 0.52 4.66
C GLU A 112 11.38 1.04 6.07
N GLN A 113 12.44 0.49 6.65
CA GLN A 113 12.96 0.91 7.93
C GLN A 113 14.49 0.97 7.87
N PHE A 114 15.08 2.05 8.40
CA PHE A 114 16.52 2.17 8.56
C PHE A 114 16.92 1.87 10.01
N GLY A 115 17.73 0.83 10.19
CA GLY A 115 18.21 0.38 11.50
C GLY A 115 17.06 0.06 12.45
N SER A 116 17.10 0.65 13.63
CA SER A 116 16.04 0.52 14.66
C SER A 116 14.76 1.30 14.37
N GLY A 117 14.71 2.05 13.26
CA GLY A 117 13.55 2.86 12.88
C GLY A 117 13.54 4.29 13.47
N LEU A 118 14.60 4.69 14.19
CA LEU A 118 14.69 6.05 14.78
C LEU A 118 14.76 7.15 13.73
N LEU A 119 15.47 6.90 12.60
CA LEU A 119 15.63 7.89 11.53
C LEU A 119 14.46 7.81 10.54
N PHE A 120 14.06 6.61 10.21
CA PHE A 120 12.97 6.39 9.25
C PHE A 120 12.34 5.01 9.46
N ARG A 121 11.02 5.00 9.52
CA ARG A 121 10.20 3.79 9.52
C ARG A 121 8.87 4.07 8.82
N SER A 122 8.53 3.26 7.85
CA SER A 122 7.20 3.23 7.25
C SER A 122 6.55 1.86 7.45
N TRP A 123 5.29 1.86 7.87
CA TRP A 123 4.54 0.62 8.14
C TRP A 123 3.03 0.84 8.00
N GLU A 124 2.29 -0.24 7.99
CA GLU A 124 0.84 -0.24 8.08
C GLU A 124 0.41 -0.87 9.40
N GLU A 125 -0.51 -0.21 10.10
CA GLU A 125 -1.19 -0.73 11.30
C GLU A 125 -2.68 -0.43 11.17
N ARG A 126 -3.42 -1.44 10.69
CA ARG A 126 -4.84 -1.30 10.37
C ARG A 126 -5.71 -1.07 11.60
N ALA A 127 -5.35 -1.67 12.75
CA ALA A 127 -6.08 -1.47 13.99
C ALA A 127 -6.04 -0.01 14.48
N LEU A 128 -4.95 0.71 14.16
CA LEU A 128 -4.78 2.12 14.50
C LEU A 128 -5.13 3.06 13.35
N GLY A 129 -5.53 2.54 12.19
CA GLY A 129 -5.78 3.34 11.00
C GLY A 129 -4.53 4.06 10.49
N LEU A 130 -3.34 3.49 10.68
CA LEU A 130 -2.08 4.09 10.27
C LEU A 130 -1.53 3.38 9.03
N ASN A 131 -1.19 4.16 8.01
CA ASN A 131 -0.45 3.69 6.86
C ASN A 131 0.42 4.83 6.32
N ASN A 132 1.72 4.71 6.50
CA ASN A 132 2.70 5.69 6.03
C ASN A 132 3.66 5.08 5.00
N ALA A 133 3.13 4.22 4.12
CA ALA A 133 3.84 3.68 2.97
C ALA A 133 4.52 4.79 2.14
N VAL A 134 5.63 4.46 1.50
CA VAL A 134 6.31 5.36 0.55
C VAL A 134 5.94 4.96 -0.86
N THR A 135 5.56 5.93 -1.69
CA THR A 135 5.36 5.74 -3.12
C THR A 135 6.51 6.37 -3.88
N GLY A 136 7.24 5.55 -4.61
CA GLY A 136 8.42 5.99 -5.33
C GLY A 136 9.25 4.84 -5.87
N ALA A 137 10.56 4.88 -5.67
CA ALA A 137 11.50 3.84 -6.06
C ALA A 137 12.45 3.51 -4.92
N ARG A 138 12.78 2.22 -4.79
CA ARG A 138 13.75 1.70 -3.84
C ARG A 138 14.72 0.78 -4.57
N PHE A 139 15.99 0.91 -4.25
CA PHE A 139 17.06 0.05 -4.70
C PHE A 139 17.80 -0.52 -3.49
N THR A 140 18.08 -1.82 -3.49
CA THR A 140 18.93 -2.47 -2.50
C THR A 140 20.03 -3.25 -3.22
N TYR A 141 21.22 -3.26 -2.66
CA TYR A 141 22.35 -4.01 -3.16
C TYR A 141 23.13 -4.64 -2.01
N ASN A 142 23.44 -5.93 -2.11
CA ASN A 142 24.18 -6.66 -1.11
C ASN A 142 25.49 -7.19 -1.76
N TYR A 143 26.62 -6.65 -1.34
CA TYR A 143 27.92 -7.08 -1.85
C TYR A 143 28.51 -8.17 -0.96
N LYS A 144 28.46 -9.42 -1.41
CA LYS A 144 29.09 -10.59 -0.77
C LYS A 144 28.75 -10.71 0.74
N ASP A 145 27.58 -10.29 1.16
CA ASP A 145 27.13 -10.23 2.56
C ASP A 145 28.05 -9.39 3.50
N VAL A 146 28.94 -8.58 2.95
CA VAL A 146 29.85 -7.71 3.70
C VAL A 146 29.31 -6.28 3.77
N VAL A 147 28.75 -5.78 2.65
CA VAL A 147 28.22 -4.42 2.56
C VAL A 147 26.81 -4.46 1.99
N ALA A 148 25.87 -3.92 2.76
CA ALA A 148 24.50 -3.71 2.29
C ALA A 148 24.29 -2.21 2.00
N PHE A 149 23.88 -1.91 0.78
CA PHE A 149 23.50 -0.56 0.35
C PHE A 149 22.01 -0.47 0.09
N LYS A 150 21.40 0.60 0.60
CA LYS A 150 20.00 0.91 0.32
C LYS A 150 19.86 2.36 -0.11
N ALA A 151 19.11 2.58 -1.17
CA ALA A 151 18.72 3.91 -1.62
C ALA A 151 17.20 3.91 -1.89
N MET A 152 16.55 5.00 -1.54
CA MET A 152 15.15 5.20 -1.88
C MET A 152 14.86 6.65 -2.18
N TRP A 153 13.84 6.85 -3.01
CA TRP A 153 13.25 8.14 -3.31
C TRP A 153 11.75 7.98 -3.43
N GLY A 154 11.00 8.89 -2.81
CA GLY A 154 9.55 8.81 -2.89
C GLY A 154 8.84 9.78 -1.95
N LEU A 155 7.53 9.75 -2.01
CA LEU A 155 6.64 10.55 -1.17
C LEU A 155 5.95 9.63 -0.16
N PRO A 156 6.06 9.90 1.15
CA PRO A 156 5.35 9.14 2.15
C PRO A 156 3.85 9.44 2.08
N ARG A 157 3.04 8.40 2.25
CA ARG A 157 1.61 8.54 2.53
C ARG A 157 1.45 9.09 3.95
N PHE A 158 0.60 10.09 4.13
CA PHE A 158 0.32 10.62 5.46
C PHE A 158 -1.03 10.12 5.95
N GLY A 159 -1.01 9.46 7.09
CA GLY A 159 -2.19 8.88 7.69
C GLY A 159 -2.86 7.90 6.71
N MET A 160 -4.17 8.04 6.55
CA MET A 160 -4.97 7.20 5.65
C MET A 160 -5.20 7.84 4.26
N GLY A 161 -4.42 8.89 3.89
CA GLY A 161 -4.59 9.56 2.59
C GLY A 161 -4.54 8.61 1.40
N VAL A 162 -5.45 8.79 0.43
CA VAL A 162 -5.51 8.00 -0.80
C VAL A 162 -4.62 8.58 -1.90
N PHE A 163 -4.21 7.77 -2.87
CA PHE A 163 -3.34 8.19 -3.99
C PHE A 163 -3.86 9.41 -4.76
N THR A 164 -5.17 9.59 -4.82
CA THR A 164 -5.82 10.63 -5.60
C THR A 164 -5.85 11.99 -4.90
N ASN A 165 -5.60 12.06 -3.58
CA ASN A 165 -5.74 13.29 -2.79
C ASN A 165 -4.41 13.88 -2.32
N ASN A 166 -3.31 13.64 -3.02
CA ASN A 166 -2.02 14.28 -2.74
C ASN A 166 -2.01 15.82 -2.94
N THR A 167 -3.09 16.39 -3.47
CA THR A 167 -3.25 17.84 -3.65
C THR A 167 -3.62 18.60 -2.38
N SER A 168 -4.07 17.92 -1.31
CA SER A 168 -4.47 18.56 -0.05
C SER A 168 -3.28 19.03 0.81
N ARG A 169 -2.05 18.78 0.39
CA ARG A 169 -0.82 19.11 1.13
C ARG A 169 -0.24 20.48 0.89
N ALA A 170 -0.71 21.18 -0.12
CA ALA A 170 -0.13 22.46 -0.51
C ALA A 170 -0.69 23.66 0.28
N ASN A 171 -1.69 23.47 1.13
CA ASN A 171 -2.44 24.59 1.73
C ASN A 171 -2.54 24.54 3.28
N THR A 172 -1.57 23.93 3.97
CA THR A 172 -1.44 24.11 5.44
C THR A 172 -0.04 24.52 5.81
#